data_bc8cc520b3d75adebb2fed29e1c90354
#
_entry.id   bc8cc520b3d75adebb2fed29e1c90354
#
_cell.length_a   1.000
_cell.length_b   1.000
_cell.length_c   1.000
_cell.angle_alpha   90.00
_cell.angle_beta   90.00
_cell.angle_gamma   90.00
#
_symmetry.space_group_name_H-M   'P 1'
#
loop_
_entity.id
_entity.type
_entity.pdbx_description
1 polymer ?
#
loop_
_entity_poly.entity_id
_entity_poly.type
_entity_poly.pdbx_seq_one_letter_code
_entity_poly.pdbx_strand_id
1 'polypeptide(L)'
;MNTLTMIEMAGCPYCANARRAIQALKAEGGAYADVPVEYIDENTEPARTKPYAGMYYYVPSLFAAGEKRYEAQPGDDYDTIYAAVRAAFDAITKS
;
A
#
# COMPACT_ATOMS: atom_id res chain seq x y z
N MET A 1 -4.31 8.30 -13.76
CA MET A 1 -3.41 7.37 -13.06
C MET A 1 -4.19 6.72 -11.93
N ASN A 2 -4.04 5.39 -11.78
CA ASN A 2 -4.75 4.69 -10.71
C ASN A 2 -4.21 5.07 -9.33
N THR A 3 -5.10 5.02 -8.35
CA THR A 3 -4.73 5.27 -6.95
C THR A 3 -4.16 4.00 -6.33
N LEU A 4 -3.08 4.16 -5.56
CA LEU A 4 -2.62 3.09 -4.68
C LEU A 4 -3.39 3.19 -3.38
N THR A 5 -4.15 2.14 -3.06
CA THR A 5 -4.91 2.08 -1.81
C THR A 5 -4.18 1.17 -0.84
N MET A 6 -3.89 1.70 0.36
CA MET A 6 -3.27 0.91 1.43
C MET A 6 -4.24 0.74 2.58
N ILE A 7 -4.56 -0.52 2.88
CA ILE A 7 -5.33 -0.85 4.09
C ILE A 7 -4.34 -1.06 5.21
N GLU A 8 -4.58 -0.42 6.34
CA GLU A 8 -3.66 -0.38 7.47
C GLU A 8 -4.39 -0.38 8.80
N MET A 9 -3.65 -0.42 9.88
CA MET A 9 -4.17 -0.17 11.22
C MET A 9 -3.12 0.58 12.05
N ALA A 10 -3.58 1.31 13.07
CA ALA A 10 -2.69 2.03 13.98
C ALA A 10 -1.82 1.03 14.77
N GLY A 11 -0.58 1.42 15.04
CA GLY A 11 0.33 0.61 15.84
C GLY A 11 0.97 -0.58 15.12
N CYS A 12 0.77 -0.69 13.83
CA CYS A 12 1.30 -1.78 13.02
C CYS A 12 2.71 -1.41 12.49
N PRO A 13 3.77 -2.13 12.92
CA PRO A 13 5.14 -1.83 12.45
C PRO A 13 5.30 -2.02 10.94
N TYR A 14 4.66 -3.03 10.37
CA TYR A 14 4.70 -3.26 8.93
C TYR A 14 4.02 -2.12 8.17
N CYS A 15 2.92 -1.59 8.72
CA CYS A 15 2.23 -0.45 8.13
C CYS A 15 3.11 0.80 8.17
N ALA A 16 3.83 1.02 9.27
CA ALA A 16 4.77 2.14 9.38
C ALA A 16 5.87 2.04 8.34
N ASN A 17 6.41 0.83 8.11
CA ASN A 17 7.43 0.60 7.09
C ASN A 17 6.88 0.85 5.67
N ALA A 18 5.64 0.43 5.40
CA ALA A 18 5.03 0.68 4.10
C ALA A 18 4.84 2.18 3.86
N ARG A 19 4.42 2.94 4.88
CA ARG A 19 4.30 4.40 4.76
C ARG A 19 5.65 5.06 4.49
N ARG A 20 6.70 4.61 5.18
CA ARG A 20 8.06 5.12 4.93
C ARG A 20 8.50 4.83 3.51
N ALA A 21 8.23 3.63 3.00
CA ALA A 21 8.56 3.24 1.64
C ALA A 21 7.83 4.11 0.62
N ILE A 22 6.53 4.35 0.83
CA ILE A 22 5.73 5.22 -0.03
C ILE A 22 6.31 6.63 -0.06
N GLN A 23 6.65 7.17 1.10
CA GLN A 23 7.23 8.51 1.19
C GLN A 23 8.58 8.59 0.49
N ALA A 24 9.43 7.57 0.67
CA ALA A 24 10.75 7.53 0.02
C ALA A 24 10.62 7.48 -1.50
N LEU A 25 9.69 6.69 -2.02
CA LEU A 25 9.48 6.58 -3.47
C LEU A 25 8.92 7.87 -4.05
N LYS A 26 7.97 8.51 -3.37
CA LYS A 26 7.45 9.79 -3.84
C LYS A 26 8.54 10.88 -3.81
N ALA A 27 9.45 10.82 -2.85
CA ALA A 27 10.57 11.76 -2.75
C ALA A 27 11.58 11.59 -3.87
N GLU A 28 11.64 10.44 -4.53
CA GLU A 28 12.50 10.25 -5.71
C GLU A 28 12.08 11.13 -6.87
N GLY A 29 10.82 11.56 -6.91
CA GLY A 29 10.31 12.43 -7.97
C GLY A 29 9.91 11.66 -9.22
N GLY A 30 9.81 12.37 -10.34
CA GLY A 30 9.34 11.79 -11.58
C GLY A 30 7.90 11.31 -11.46
N ALA A 31 7.58 10.23 -12.16
CA ALA A 31 6.22 9.70 -12.16
C ALA A 31 5.77 9.22 -10.77
N TYR A 32 6.70 8.78 -9.93
CA TYR A 32 6.36 8.32 -8.58
C TYR A 32 5.77 9.44 -7.71
N ALA A 33 6.26 10.67 -7.88
CA ALA A 33 5.76 11.81 -7.09
C ALA A 33 4.26 12.05 -7.31
N ASP A 34 3.74 11.69 -8.48
CA ASP A 34 2.37 11.95 -8.87
C ASP A 34 1.40 10.81 -8.55
N VAL A 35 1.89 9.67 -8.07
CA VAL A 35 1.01 8.53 -7.74
C VAL A 35 0.08 8.92 -6.60
N PRO A 36 -1.25 8.91 -6.82
CA PRO A 36 -2.18 9.21 -5.73
C PRO A 36 -2.21 8.01 -4.77
N VAL A 37 -2.17 8.31 -3.48
CA VAL A 37 -2.18 7.28 -2.44
C VAL A 37 -3.33 7.55 -1.48
N GLU A 38 -4.10 6.51 -1.19
CA GLU A 38 -5.21 6.54 -0.25
C GLU A 38 -4.93 5.55 0.87
N TYR A 39 -5.06 6.00 2.11
CA TYR A 39 -4.90 5.13 3.28
C TYR A 39 -6.27 4.88 3.91
N ILE A 40 -6.54 3.62 4.22
CA ILE A 40 -7.79 3.22 4.88
C ILE A 40 -7.42 2.47 6.15
N ASP A 41 -7.83 3.01 7.32
CA ASP A 41 -7.64 2.33 8.59
C ASP A 41 -8.83 1.37 8.79
N GLU A 42 -8.54 0.06 8.85
CA GLU A 42 -9.61 -0.94 8.91
C GLU A 42 -10.39 -0.90 10.23
N ASN A 43 -9.81 -0.34 11.28
CA ASN A 43 -10.45 -0.27 12.59
C ASN A 43 -11.32 0.96 12.75
N THR A 44 -10.89 2.09 12.18
CA THR A 44 -11.63 3.36 12.31
C THR A 44 -12.54 3.63 11.12
N GLU A 45 -12.31 2.98 9.99
CA GLU A 45 -13.07 3.18 8.75
C GLU A 45 -13.52 1.85 8.14
N PRO A 46 -14.19 0.96 8.93
CA PRO A 46 -14.53 -0.37 8.42
C PRO A 46 -15.45 -0.36 7.20
N ALA A 47 -16.27 0.67 7.05
CA ALA A 47 -17.14 0.77 5.88
C ALA A 47 -16.33 0.91 4.57
N ARG A 48 -15.16 1.55 4.64
CA ARG A 48 -14.31 1.76 3.45
C ARG A 48 -13.56 0.50 3.03
N THR A 49 -13.47 -0.49 3.92
CA THR A 49 -12.82 -1.77 3.59
C THR A 49 -13.76 -2.77 2.92
N LYS A 50 -15.07 -2.49 2.88
CA LYS A 50 -16.04 -3.41 2.31
C LYS A 50 -15.73 -3.84 0.87
N PRO A 51 -15.29 -2.96 -0.03
CA PRO A 51 -14.94 -3.38 -1.40
C PRO A 51 -13.81 -4.40 -1.45
N TYR A 52 -13.04 -4.52 -0.37
CA TYR A 52 -11.88 -5.42 -0.29
C TYR A 52 -12.15 -6.65 0.58
N ALA A 53 -13.39 -6.83 1.04
CA ALA A 53 -13.75 -7.94 1.92
C ALA A 53 -13.40 -9.28 1.29
N GLY A 54 -12.72 -10.14 2.04
CA GLY A 54 -12.27 -11.43 1.55
C GLY A 54 -11.05 -11.41 0.64
N MET A 55 -10.52 -10.22 0.34
CA MET A 55 -9.38 -10.08 -0.57
C MET A 55 -8.05 -9.99 0.16
N TYR A 56 -8.06 -9.72 1.47
CA TYR A 56 -6.84 -9.64 2.25
C TYR A 56 -7.07 -10.21 3.65
N TYR A 57 -5.98 -10.55 4.30
CA TYR A 57 -5.98 -11.06 5.67
C TYR A 57 -5.11 -10.20 6.58
N TYR A 58 -3.90 -9.86 6.12
CA TYR A 58 -2.93 -9.08 6.89
C TYR A 58 -2.87 -7.64 6.39
N VAL A 59 -2.45 -6.74 7.28
CA VAL A 59 -2.15 -5.36 6.91
C VAL A 59 -0.66 -5.10 7.12
N PRO A 60 -0.02 -4.23 6.29
CA PRO A 60 -0.65 -3.47 5.21
C PRO A 60 -0.98 -4.35 4.01
N SER A 61 -2.07 -4.01 3.33
CA SER A 61 -2.41 -4.61 2.04
C SER A 61 -2.55 -3.50 1.02
N LEU A 62 -1.96 -3.70 -0.17
CA LEU A 62 -1.92 -2.70 -1.22
C LEU A 62 -2.78 -3.14 -2.39
N PHE A 63 -3.62 -2.23 -2.88
CA PHE A 63 -4.49 -2.46 -4.02
C PHE A 63 -4.34 -1.33 -5.04
N ALA A 64 -4.44 -1.68 -6.32
CA ALA A 64 -4.50 -0.71 -7.40
C ALA A 64 -5.39 -1.27 -8.48
N ALA A 65 -6.32 -0.44 -9.01
CA ALA A 65 -7.28 -0.86 -10.02
C ALA A 65 -8.09 -2.10 -9.63
N GLY A 66 -8.41 -2.23 -8.35
CA GLY A 66 -9.16 -3.36 -7.82
C GLY A 66 -8.37 -4.65 -7.65
N GLU A 67 -7.09 -4.65 -7.95
CA GLU A 67 -6.22 -5.81 -7.81
C GLU A 67 -5.29 -5.67 -6.61
N LYS A 68 -5.13 -6.79 -5.86
CA LYS A 68 -4.17 -6.81 -4.77
C LYS A 68 -2.76 -6.85 -5.34
N ARG A 69 -1.92 -5.90 -4.89
CA ARG A 69 -0.53 -5.79 -5.33
C ARG A 69 0.44 -6.32 -4.30
N TYR A 70 0.06 -6.30 -3.03
CA TYR A 70 0.90 -6.79 -1.96
C TYR A 70 0.07 -6.98 -0.71
N GLU A 71 0.43 -7.97 0.07
CA GLU A 71 -0.10 -8.20 1.41
C GLU A 71 1.07 -8.62 2.29
N ALA A 72 1.27 -7.91 3.40
CA ALA A 72 2.39 -8.17 4.29
C ALA A 72 2.28 -9.57 4.89
N GLN A 73 3.44 -10.21 5.00
CA GLN A 73 3.56 -11.50 5.66
C GLN A 73 4.41 -11.35 6.93
N PRO A 74 4.13 -12.16 7.96
CA PRO A 74 4.96 -12.12 9.16
C PRO A 74 6.43 -12.28 8.81
N GLY A 75 7.27 -11.39 9.33
CA GLY A 75 8.70 -11.42 9.07
C GLY A 75 9.18 -10.55 7.91
N ASP A 76 8.27 -9.92 7.15
CA ASP A 76 8.67 -9.02 6.07
C ASP A 76 9.43 -7.83 6.65
N ASP A 77 10.66 -7.62 6.16
CA ASP A 77 11.47 -6.47 6.60
C ASP A 77 11.17 -5.24 5.72
N TYR A 78 11.81 -4.12 6.06
CA TYR A 78 11.61 -2.89 5.32
C TYR A 78 11.98 -3.04 3.84
N ASP A 79 13.09 -3.71 3.54
CA ASP A 79 13.54 -3.85 2.15
C ASP A 79 12.56 -4.66 1.32
N THR A 80 11.98 -5.71 1.90
CA THR A 80 10.93 -6.51 1.26
C THR A 80 9.69 -5.66 0.98
N ILE A 81 9.28 -4.89 1.98
CA ILE A 81 8.11 -4.01 1.86
C ILE A 81 8.37 -2.91 0.83
N TYR A 82 9.56 -2.30 0.87
CA TYR A 82 9.94 -1.27 -0.10
C TYR A 82 9.87 -1.79 -1.53
N ALA A 83 10.42 -2.99 -1.78
CA ALA A 83 10.40 -3.59 -3.11
C ALA A 83 8.96 -3.84 -3.59
N ALA A 84 8.08 -4.26 -2.69
CA ALA A 84 6.67 -4.51 -3.01
C ALA A 84 5.94 -3.20 -3.32
N VAL A 85 6.18 -2.14 -2.54
CA VAL A 85 5.59 -0.83 -2.78
C VAL A 85 6.07 -0.28 -4.12
N ARG A 86 7.36 -0.42 -4.40
CA ARG A 86 7.93 0.03 -5.68
C ARG A 86 7.30 -0.69 -6.85
N ALA A 87 7.09 -2.02 -6.73
CA ALA A 87 6.44 -2.79 -7.78
C ALA A 87 5.00 -2.31 -8.02
N ALA A 88 4.28 -1.94 -6.94
CA ALA A 88 2.93 -1.38 -7.06
C ALA A 88 2.96 -0.01 -7.74
N PHE A 89 3.93 0.83 -7.39
CA PHE A 89 4.11 2.13 -8.06
C PHE A 89 4.41 1.95 -9.55
N ASP A 90 5.28 0.98 -9.88
CA ASP A 90 5.62 0.69 -11.28
C ASP A 90 4.39 0.20 -12.05
N ALA A 91 3.57 -0.64 -11.44
CA ALA A 91 2.33 -1.12 -12.08
C ALA A 91 1.38 0.04 -12.40
N ILE A 92 1.33 1.05 -11.53
CA ILE A 92 0.48 2.23 -11.72
C ILE A 92 1.06 3.17 -12.78
N THR A 93 2.36 3.43 -12.71
CA THR A 93 2.99 4.43 -13.58
C THR A 93 3.23 3.93 -15.00
N LYS A 94 3.27 2.63 -15.19
CA LYS A 94 3.52 2.01 -16.51
C LYS A 94 2.26 1.51 -17.20
N SER A 95 1.13 1.64 -16.55
CA SER A 95 -0.13 1.18 -17.13
C SER A 95 -0.74 2.19 -18.08
#